data_34afe2ee93d7f339671d0d662a503432
#
_entry.id   34afe2ee93d7f339671d0d662a503432
#
_cell.length_a   1.000
_cell.length_b   1.000
_cell.length_c   1.000
_cell.angle_alpha   90.00
_cell.angle_beta   90.00
_cell.angle_gamma   90.00
#
_symmetry.space_group_name_H-M   'P 1'
#
loop_
_entity.id
_entity.type
_entity.pdbx_description
1 polymer ?
#
loop_
_entity_poly.entity_id
_entity_poly.type
_entity_poly.pdbx_seq_one_letter_code
_entity_poly.pdbx_strand_id
1 'polypeptide(L)'
;MKIITSMLPDQVIRSSRKTLSISINENAELIVRAPNRISDQKIQNFINEKENWITRNQSLVKARVEKTGKDKNMLLYLGSLFPLKNDNYAKKISFNGKEFVAGLQNKEKTNKSLKTWYKNKFKEIAVPRLFYFAEKHNLQVNQVRIKEQRTLWGSCSSRNNINLNFLLIMAPLKVIDYVIIHELVHTIHKNHSANFWSAVEEIMPNYKEAKHWLKENGYRLRAL
;
A
#
# COMPACT_ATOMS: atom_id res chain seq x y z
N MET A 1 11.93 -40.88 12.63
CA MET A 1 12.04 -40.47 11.22
C MET A 1 11.10 -39.29 11.02
N LYS A 2 11.61 -38.03 10.95
CA LYS A 2 10.77 -36.87 10.64
C LYS A 2 10.42 -36.93 9.15
N ILE A 3 9.15 -37.09 8.85
CA ILE A 3 8.63 -36.93 7.49
C ILE A 3 8.86 -35.45 7.14
N ILE A 4 9.89 -35.17 6.34
CA ILE A 4 10.13 -33.85 5.76
C ILE A 4 9.07 -33.68 4.67
N THR A 5 7.92 -33.14 5.01
CA THR A 5 6.93 -32.71 4.03
C THR A 5 7.57 -31.51 3.31
N SER A 6 8.09 -31.74 2.10
CA SER A 6 8.69 -30.68 1.30
C SER A 6 7.61 -29.63 0.99
N MET A 7 7.83 -28.38 1.39
CA MET A 7 6.95 -27.28 1.07
C MET A 7 6.95 -27.07 -0.45
N LEU A 8 5.77 -27.18 -1.07
CA LEU A 8 5.60 -26.93 -2.51
C LEU A 8 5.10 -25.51 -2.75
N PRO A 9 5.49 -24.87 -3.85
CA PRO A 9 4.96 -23.58 -4.24
C PRO A 9 3.54 -23.74 -4.80
N ASP A 10 2.65 -22.78 -4.50
CA ASP A 10 1.30 -22.75 -5.09
C ASP A 10 1.38 -22.39 -6.58
N GLN A 11 2.37 -21.57 -6.97
CA GLN A 11 2.58 -21.19 -8.35
C GLN A 11 4.06 -20.98 -8.68
N VAL A 12 4.51 -21.50 -9.83
CA VAL A 12 5.83 -21.23 -10.41
C VAL A 12 5.65 -20.46 -11.73
N ILE A 13 6.17 -19.22 -11.77
CA ILE A 13 6.15 -18.36 -12.96
C ILE A 13 7.55 -18.35 -13.56
N ARG A 14 7.71 -18.94 -14.74
CA ARG A 14 8.97 -18.96 -15.49
C ARG A 14 9.02 -17.79 -16.49
N SER A 15 10.18 -17.18 -16.64
CA SER A 15 10.41 -16.06 -17.56
C SER A 15 11.89 -15.92 -17.91
N SER A 16 12.23 -14.93 -18.76
CA SER A 16 13.61 -14.60 -19.18
C SER A 16 14.46 -13.95 -18.08
N ARG A 17 14.00 -13.89 -16.85
CA ARG A 17 14.74 -13.36 -15.69
C ARG A 17 16.00 -14.16 -15.38
N LYS A 18 16.96 -13.52 -14.70
CA LYS A 18 18.25 -14.13 -14.32
C LYS A 18 18.28 -14.69 -12.89
N THR A 19 17.29 -14.33 -12.04
CA THR A 19 17.30 -14.65 -10.61
C THR A 19 16.04 -15.36 -10.16
N LEU A 20 16.13 -16.21 -9.12
CA LEU A 20 14.99 -16.71 -8.37
C LEU A 20 14.45 -15.64 -7.42
N SER A 21 13.13 -15.61 -7.23
CA SER A 21 12.52 -14.87 -6.14
C SER A 21 11.27 -15.57 -5.63
N ILE A 22 11.00 -15.37 -4.34
CA ILE A 22 9.83 -15.85 -3.64
C ILE A 22 8.98 -14.65 -3.22
N SER A 23 7.67 -14.79 -3.30
CA SER A 23 6.70 -13.84 -2.75
C SER A 23 5.50 -14.58 -2.20
N ILE A 24 4.89 -14.05 -1.13
CA ILE A 24 3.60 -14.49 -0.64
C ILE A 24 2.56 -13.47 -1.12
N ASN A 25 1.52 -13.94 -1.78
CA ASN A 25 0.45 -13.08 -2.26
C ASN A 25 -0.60 -12.79 -1.16
N GLU A 26 -1.65 -12.06 -1.50
CA GLU A 26 -2.73 -11.67 -0.59
C GLU A 26 -3.58 -12.86 -0.08
N ASN A 27 -3.55 -14.00 -0.78
CA ASN A 27 -4.22 -15.25 -0.36
C ASN A 27 -3.32 -16.16 0.48
N ALA A 28 -2.13 -15.68 0.89
CA ALA A 28 -1.08 -16.46 1.56
C ALA A 28 -0.47 -17.58 0.69
N GLU A 29 -0.61 -17.49 -0.64
CA GLU A 29 -0.03 -18.45 -1.59
C GLU A 29 1.45 -18.13 -1.85
N LEU A 30 2.26 -19.19 -1.94
CA LEU A 30 3.69 -19.11 -2.26
C LEU A 30 3.90 -19.04 -3.77
N ILE A 31 4.30 -17.87 -4.26
CA ILE A 31 4.62 -17.63 -5.66
C ILE A 31 6.13 -17.63 -5.85
N VAL A 32 6.64 -18.52 -6.68
CA VAL A 32 8.04 -18.55 -7.11
C VAL A 32 8.17 -17.99 -8.52
N ARG A 33 9.05 -17.03 -8.71
CA ARG A 33 9.42 -16.53 -10.04
C ARG A 33 10.83 -17.01 -10.37
N ALA A 34 10.98 -17.75 -11.48
CA ALA A 34 12.18 -18.47 -11.85
C ALA A 34 12.63 -18.19 -13.29
N PRO A 35 13.94 -18.29 -13.59
CA PRO A 35 14.43 -18.37 -14.96
C PRO A 35 13.86 -19.58 -15.71
N ASN A 36 13.67 -19.45 -17.04
CA ASN A 36 13.11 -20.54 -17.87
C ASN A 36 13.87 -21.87 -17.76
N ARG A 37 15.19 -21.81 -17.64
CA ARG A 37 16.09 -23.00 -17.72
C ARG A 37 16.49 -23.56 -16.35
N ILE A 38 15.99 -23.05 -15.24
CA ILE A 38 16.37 -23.56 -13.92
C ILE A 38 15.63 -24.88 -13.62
N SER A 39 16.31 -25.84 -13.01
CA SER A 39 15.70 -27.11 -12.62
C SER A 39 14.77 -26.97 -11.43
N ASP A 40 13.74 -27.83 -11.37
CA ASP A 40 12.81 -27.85 -10.24
C ASP A 40 13.48 -28.18 -8.92
N GLN A 41 14.56 -29.00 -8.96
CA GLN A 41 15.38 -29.30 -7.78
C GLN A 41 16.03 -28.02 -7.19
N LYS A 42 16.52 -27.11 -8.04
CA LYS A 42 17.07 -25.83 -7.58
C LYS A 42 16.00 -24.90 -7.00
N ILE A 43 14.79 -24.94 -7.57
CA ILE A 43 13.64 -24.20 -7.02
C ILE A 43 13.30 -24.76 -5.64
N GLN A 44 13.22 -26.08 -5.49
CA GLN A 44 12.91 -26.74 -4.23
C GLN A 44 13.97 -26.45 -3.14
N ASN A 45 15.24 -26.51 -3.48
CA ASN A 45 16.32 -26.17 -2.56
C ASN A 45 16.19 -24.72 -2.06
N PHE A 46 15.88 -23.79 -2.97
CA PHE A 46 15.66 -22.39 -2.62
C PHE A 46 14.44 -22.17 -1.71
N ILE A 47 13.35 -22.93 -1.92
CA ILE A 47 12.17 -22.92 -1.03
C ILE A 47 12.58 -23.41 0.37
N ASN A 48 13.30 -24.53 0.45
CA ASN A 48 13.75 -25.12 1.71
C ASN A 48 14.65 -24.15 2.50
N GLU A 49 15.59 -23.47 1.83
CA GLU A 49 16.42 -22.43 2.47
C GLU A 49 15.60 -21.28 3.06
N LYS A 50 14.44 -21.00 2.51
CA LYS A 50 13.55 -19.87 2.91
C LYS A 50 12.33 -20.33 3.71
N GLU A 51 12.24 -21.58 4.12
CA GLU A 51 11.07 -22.18 4.78
C GLU A 51 10.59 -21.36 5.98
N ASN A 52 11.49 -20.96 6.89
CA ASN A 52 11.13 -20.12 8.05
C ASN A 52 10.54 -18.78 7.63
N TRP A 53 11.12 -18.16 6.60
CA TRP A 53 10.62 -16.90 6.05
C TRP A 53 9.23 -17.09 5.43
N ILE A 54 9.03 -18.16 4.67
CA ILE A 54 7.76 -18.47 3.99
C ILE A 54 6.67 -18.69 5.04
N THR A 55 6.88 -19.59 5.99
CA THR A 55 5.93 -19.93 7.06
C THR A 55 5.52 -18.71 7.86
N ARG A 56 6.50 -17.89 8.28
CA ARG A 56 6.23 -16.63 8.99
C ARG A 56 5.38 -15.67 8.16
N ASN A 57 5.70 -15.48 6.88
CA ASN A 57 4.98 -14.53 6.03
C ASN A 57 3.58 -15.05 5.66
N GLN A 58 3.41 -16.35 5.41
CA GLN A 58 2.08 -16.95 5.21
C GLN A 58 1.19 -16.77 6.44
N SER A 59 1.71 -17.05 7.64
CA SER A 59 0.96 -16.85 8.90
C SER A 59 0.57 -15.39 9.10
N LEU A 60 1.47 -14.44 8.80
CA LEU A 60 1.16 -13.02 8.86
C LEU A 60 0.06 -12.62 7.87
N VAL A 61 0.09 -13.15 6.63
CA VAL A 61 -0.96 -12.85 5.65
C VAL A 61 -2.30 -13.48 6.07
N LYS A 62 -2.32 -14.73 6.54
CA LYS A 62 -3.55 -15.39 7.04
C LYS A 62 -4.18 -14.60 8.19
N ALA A 63 -3.40 -14.22 9.19
CA ALA A 63 -3.89 -13.38 10.30
C ALA A 63 -4.44 -12.03 9.84
N ARG A 64 -3.85 -11.46 8.77
CA ARG A 64 -4.32 -10.21 8.15
C ARG A 64 -5.67 -10.40 7.45
N VAL A 65 -5.85 -11.48 6.70
CA VAL A 65 -7.10 -11.83 6.00
C VAL A 65 -8.24 -12.06 7.00
N GLU A 66 -7.97 -12.79 8.10
CA GLU A 66 -8.96 -12.99 9.17
C GLU A 66 -9.40 -11.67 9.82
N LYS A 67 -8.45 -10.74 10.02
CA LYS A 67 -8.72 -9.41 10.59
C LYS A 67 -9.57 -8.53 9.66
N THR A 68 -9.31 -8.59 8.34
CA THR A 68 -10.12 -7.85 7.33
C THR A 68 -11.50 -8.47 7.10
N GLY A 69 -11.66 -9.77 7.27
CA GLY A 69 -12.97 -10.45 7.14
C GLY A 69 -14.02 -10.03 8.17
N LYS A 70 -13.59 -9.49 9.33
CA LYS A 70 -14.47 -8.96 10.38
C LYS A 70 -15.06 -7.57 10.06
N ASP A 71 -14.50 -6.89 9.06
CA ASP A 71 -14.84 -5.50 8.71
C ASP A 71 -15.75 -5.38 7.47
N LYS A 72 -16.53 -6.42 7.12
CA LYS A 72 -17.27 -6.52 5.84
C LYS A 72 -18.17 -5.33 5.49
N ASN A 73 -18.68 -4.60 6.50
CA ASN A 73 -19.53 -3.42 6.32
C ASN A 73 -18.89 -2.15 6.88
N MET A 74 -17.55 -2.13 6.96
CA MET A 74 -16.81 -0.96 7.47
C MET A 74 -15.89 -0.45 6.39
N LEU A 75 -15.76 0.85 6.27
CA LEU A 75 -14.83 1.54 5.37
C LEU A 75 -13.77 2.29 6.17
N LEU A 76 -12.52 2.12 5.77
CA LEU A 76 -11.38 2.78 6.39
C LEU A 76 -11.23 4.20 5.80
N TYR A 77 -11.23 5.22 6.65
CA TYR A 77 -11.04 6.62 6.25
C TYR A 77 -10.24 7.37 7.31
N LEU A 78 -9.16 8.02 6.91
CA LEU A 78 -8.21 8.75 7.79
C LEU A 78 -7.77 7.97 9.03
N GLY A 79 -7.54 6.65 8.86
CA GLY A 79 -7.06 5.75 9.91
C GLY A 79 -8.15 5.14 10.80
N SER A 80 -9.40 5.53 10.62
CA SER A 80 -10.55 5.04 11.41
C SER A 80 -11.53 4.24 10.54
N LEU A 81 -12.19 3.27 11.15
CA LEU A 81 -13.23 2.46 10.52
C LEU A 81 -14.58 3.13 10.74
N PHE A 82 -15.37 3.24 9.67
CA PHE A 82 -16.71 3.80 9.68
C PHE A 82 -17.69 2.82 9.04
N PRO A 83 -18.92 2.68 9.59
CA PRO A 83 -19.95 1.82 9.00
C PRO A 83 -20.35 2.28 7.61
N LEU A 84 -20.64 1.31 6.74
CA LEU A 84 -21.23 1.54 5.43
C LEU A 84 -22.71 1.16 5.48
N LYS A 85 -23.58 2.18 5.40
CA LYS A 85 -25.03 2.03 5.40
C LYS A 85 -25.55 1.94 3.98
N ASN A 86 -26.46 0.99 3.75
CA ASN A 86 -27.19 0.91 2.50
C ASN A 86 -28.35 1.91 2.50
N ASP A 87 -28.40 2.72 1.45
CA ASP A 87 -29.56 3.54 1.11
C ASP A 87 -29.84 3.34 -0.39
N ASN A 88 -30.94 2.65 -0.69
CA ASN A 88 -31.33 2.31 -2.06
C ASN A 88 -31.60 3.54 -2.94
N TYR A 89 -31.81 4.71 -2.36
CA TYR A 89 -32.02 5.98 -3.06
C TYR A 89 -30.71 6.75 -3.29
N ALA A 90 -29.62 6.34 -2.62
CA ALA A 90 -28.34 7.01 -2.76
C ALA A 90 -27.72 6.76 -4.15
N LYS A 91 -27.67 7.80 -4.97
CA LYS A 91 -27.05 7.76 -6.32
C LYS A 91 -25.53 7.76 -6.28
N LYS A 92 -24.92 8.27 -5.20
CA LYS A 92 -23.46 8.38 -5.00
C LYS A 92 -23.13 8.07 -3.57
N ILE A 93 -21.87 7.62 -3.34
CA ILE A 93 -21.38 7.45 -1.99
C ILE A 93 -21.15 8.82 -1.34
N SER A 94 -21.52 8.94 -0.07
CA SER A 94 -21.30 10.13 0.77
C SER A 94 -20.83 9.72 2.15
N PHE A 95 -20.22 10.67 2.87
CA PHE A 95 -19.79 10.50 4.26
C PHE A 95 -20.32 11.68 5.08
N ASN A 96 -21.03 11.38 6.16
CA ASN A 96 -21.69 12.39 7.01
C ASN A 96 -20.92 12.71 8.31
N GLY A 97 -19.67 12.25 8.43
CA GLY A 97 -18.84 12.39 9.64
C GLY A 97 -18.94 11.19 10.60
N LYS A 98 -19.95 10.34 10.48
CA LYS A 98 -20.19 9.17 11.34
C LYS A 98 -20.24 7.86 10.55
N GLU A 99 -20.80 7.89 9.36
CA GLU A 99 -21.00 6.71 8.51
C GLU A 99 -20.89 7.08 7.02
N PHE A 100 -20.57 6.07 6.21
CA PHE A 100 -20.71 6.13 4.76
C PHE A 100 -22.13 5.72 4.38
N VAL A 101 -22.70 6.36 3.37
CA VAL A 101 -24.01 6.03 2.81
C VAL A 101 -23.85 5.78 1.32
N ALA A 102 -24.33 4.62 0.83
CA ALA A 102 -24.27 4.25 -0.60
C ALA A 102 -25.40 3.30 -0.98
N GLY A 103 -25.81 3.32 -2.25
CA GLY A 103 -26.64 2.27 -2.83
C GLY A 103 -25.80 1.01 -3.10
N LEU A 104 -26.08 -0.09 -2.41
CA LEU A 104 -25.30 -1.33 -2.45
C LEU A 104 -25.84 -2.38 -3.44
N GLN A 105 -26.80 -2.02 -4.30
CA GLN A 105 -27.45 -2.95 -5.24
C GLN A 105 -26.50 -3.60 -6.26
N ASN A 106 -25.37 -2.94 -6.56
CA ASN A 106 -24.33 -3.44 -7.45
C ASN A 106 -22.96 -3.20 -6.87
N LYS A 107 -22.29 -4.27 -6.44
CA LYS A 107 -20.95 -4.23 -5.80
C LYS A 107 -19.89 -3.53 -6.67
N GLU A 108 -19.88 -3.78 -7.98
CA GLU A 108 -18.89 -3.17 -8.88
C GLU A 108 -19.11 -1.65 -8.99
N LYS A 109 -20.35 -1.22 -9.17
CA LYS A 109 -20.71 0.22 -9.20
C LYS A 109 -20.38 0.89 -7.88
N THR A 110 -20.66 0.23 -6.76
CA THR A 110 -20.33 0.74 -5.42
C THR A 110 -18.82 0.91 -5.25
N ASN A 111 -18.02 -0.08 -5.61
CA ASN A 111 -16.56 0.00 -5.53
C ASN A 111 -16.00 1.11 -6.43
N LYS A 112 -16.50 1.27 -7.66
CA LYS A 112 -16.10 2.35 -8.56
C LYS A 112 -16.46 3.73 -7.98
N SER A 113 -17.63 3.86 -7.40
CA SER A 113 -18.07 5.10 -6.74
C SER A 113 -17.21 5.42 -5.52
N LEU A 114 -16.87 4.40 -4.70
CA LEU A 114 -16.00 4.53 -3.54
C LEU A 114 -14.58 4.97 -3.93
N LYS A 115 -13.99 4.34 -4.94
CA LYS A 115 -12.67 4.76 -5.46
C LYS A 115 -12.69 6.21 -5.94
N THR A 116 -13.74 6.62 -6.63
CA THR A 116 -13.90 8.00 -7.09
C THR A 116 -14.00 8.96 -5.92
N TRP A 117 -14.81 8.63 -4.90
CA TRP A 117 -14.96 9.42 -3.68
C TRP A 117 -13.65 9.56 -2.93
N TYR A 118 -12.94 8.44 -2.70
CA TYR A 118 -11.63 8.43 -2.05
C TYR A 118 -10.60 9.27 -2.80
N LYS A 119 -10.54 9.14 -4.12
CA LYS A 119 -9.61 9.92 -4.96
C LYS A 119 -9.86 11.42 -4.85
N ASN A 120 -11.14 11.86 -4.88
CA ASN A 120 -11.49 13.26 -4.74
C ASN A 120 -11.16 13.78 -3.35
N LYS A 121 -11.53 13.04 -2.29
CA LYS A 121 -11.22 13.41 -0.90
C LYS A 121 -9.71 13.43 -0.63
N PHE A 122 -8.97 12.48 -1.18
CA PHE A 122 -7.52 12.50 -1.08
C PHE A 122 -6.91 13.73 -1.75
N LYS A 123 -7.39 14.12 -2.94
CA LYS A 123 -6.94 15.33 -3.62
C LYS A 123 -7.22 16.58 -2.77
N GLU A 124 -8.41 16.68 -2.20
CA GLU A 124 -8.81 17.82 -1.33
C GLU A 124 -7.91 17.94 -0.09
N ILE A 125 -7.46 16.83 0.47
CA ILE A 125 -6.64 16.81 1.69
C ILE A 125 -5.14 16.89 1.37
N ALA A 126 -4.65 16.04 0.46
CA ALA A 126 -3.22 15.85 0.26
C ALA A 126 -2.57 16.98 -0.54
N VAL A 127 -3.28 17.58 -1.52
CA VAL A 127 -2.68 18.60 -2.37
C VAL A 127 -2.38 19.89 -1.60
N PRO A 128 -3.29 20.46 -0.79
CA PRO A 128 -2.98 21.63 0.03
C PRO A 128 -1.87 21.35 1.04
N ARG A 129 -1.84 20.15 1.65
CA ARG A 129 -0.80 19.75 2.61
C ARG A 129 0.57 19.65 1.94
N LEU A 130 0.63 19.11 0.73
CA LEU A 130 1.86 19.01 -0.05
C LEU A 130 2.44 20.40 -0.32
N PHE A 131 1.62 21.34 -0.80
CA PHE A 131 2.09 22.70 -1.05
C PHE A 131 2.47 23.44 0.23
N TYR A 132 1.74 23.22 1.34
CA TYR A 132 2.12 23.77 2.65
C TYR A 132 3.52 23.31 3.08
N PHE A 133 3.82 22.00 3.00
CA PHE A 133 5.15 21.50 3.35
C PHE A 133 6.22 21.96 2.34
N ALA A 134 5.90 22.02 1.05
CA ALA A 134 6.81 22.48 0.02
C ALA A 134 7.23 23.93 0.26
N GLU A 135 6.28 24.84 0.51
CA GLU A 135 6.53 26.25 0.80
C GLU A 135 7.31 26.42 2.11
N LYS A 136 6.85 25.79 3.20
CA LYS A 136 7.46 25.89 4.52
C LYS A 136 8.93 25.47 4.55
N HIS A 137 9.34 24.53 3.69
CA HIS A 137 10.69 23.98 3.65
C HIS A 137 11.45 24.31 2.36
N ASN A 138 10.97 25.28 1.57
CA ASN A 138 11.59 25.73 0.31
C ASN A 138 11.87 24.60 -0.68
N LEU A 139 10.94 23.62 -0.79
CA LEU A 139 11.04 22.47 -1.67
C LEU A 139 10.26 22.71 -2.97
N GLN A 140 10.92 22.56 -4.11
CA GLN A 140 10.32 22.89 -5.40
C GLN A 140 9.53 21.70 -5.96
N VAL A 141 8.26 21.94 -6.29
CA VAL A 141 7.37 20.96 -6.92
C VAL A 141 6.92 21.48 -8.29
N ASN A 142 7.12 20.68 -9.34
CA ASN A 142 6.68 21.03 -10.68
C ASN A 142 5.21 20.64 -10.90
N GLN A 143 4.84 19.38 -10.65
CA GLN A 143 3.49 18.87 -10.86
C GLN A 143 3.11 17.83 -9.82
N VAL A 144 1.84 17.85 -9.38
CA VAL A 144 1.26 16.84 -8.50
C VAL A 144 0.20 16.03 -9.25
N ARG A 145 0.27 14.70 -9.15
CA ARG A 145 -0.74 13.80 -9.73
C ARG A 145 -1.20 12.79 -8.70
N ILE A 146 -2.51 12.60 -8.61
CA ILE A 146 -3.13 11.57 -7.78
C ILE A 146 -3.40 10.34 -8.63
N LYS A 147 -2.80 9.22 -8.27
CA LYS A 147 -2.84 7.96 -9.03
C LYS A 147 -3.32 6.78 -8.20
N GLU A 148 -3.70 5.70 -8.85
CA GLU A 148 -3.80 4.36 -8.27
C GLU A 148 -2.53 3.59 -8.66
N GLN A 149 -1.72 3.17 -7.68
CA GLN A 149 -0.48 2.44 -7.92
C GLN A 149 -0.47 1.15 -7.09
N ARG A 150 -0.08 0.03 -7.71
CA ARG A 150 -0.09 -1.28 -7.05
C ARG A 150 1.03 -1.43 -6.00
N THR A 151 2.19 -0.85 -6.25
CA THR A 151 3.41 -1.11 -5.47
C THR A 151 3.93 0.12 -4.70
N LEU A 152 3.65 1.33 -5.16
CA LEU A 152 4.18 2.56 -4.60
C LEU A 152 3.08 3.37 -3.89
N TRP A 153 3.46 4.07 -2.83
CA TRP A 153 2.61 5.04 -2.14
C TRP A 153 2.79 6.44 -2.71
N GLY A 154 3.98 6.73 -3.20
CA GLY A 154 4.31 7.94 -3.91
C GLY A 154 5.50 7.73 -4.85
N SER A 155 5.84 8.74 -5.62
CA SER A 155 7.07 8.81 -6.42
C SER A 155 7.37 10.25 -6.80
N CYS A 156 8.66 10.61 -6.83
CA CYS A 156 9.15 11.88 -7.34
C CYS A 156 10.06 11.64 -8.55
N SER A 157 9.79 12.30 -9.67
CA SER A 157 10.63 12.23 -10.87
C SER A 157 11.86 13.15 -10.76
N SER A 158 12.83 12.98 -11.69
CA SER A 158 13.99 13.89 -11.81
C SER A 158 13.59 15.35 -12.06
N ARG A 159 12.40 15.58 -12.65
CA ARG A 159 11.82 16.91 -12.89
C ARG A 159 10.92 17.40 -11.75
N ASN A 160 11.02 16.83 -10.55
CA ASN A 160 10.22 17.17 -9.38
C ASN A 160 8.69 17.05 -9.60
N ASN A 161 8.25 16.12 -10.47
CA ASN A 161 6.84 15.76 -10.55
C ASN A 161 6.54 14.71 -9.49
N ILE A 162 5.58 14.99 -8.61
CA ILE A 162 5.18 14.11 -7.52
C ILE A 162 3.89 13.38 -7.87
N ASN A 163 3.90 12.05 -7.72
CA ASN A 163 2.69 11.24 -7.77
C ASN A 163 2.38 10.74 -6.35
N LEU A 164 1.12 10.77 -5.95
CA LEU A 164 0.64 10.23 -4.68
C LEU A 164 -0.47 9.21 -4.94
N ASN A 165 -0.46 8.12 -4.19
CA ASN A 165 -1.48 7.08 -4.28
C ASN A 165 -2.70 7.47 -3.45
N PHE A 166 -3.88 7.57 -4.09
CA PHE A 166 -5.09 7.99 -3.39
C PHE A 166 -5.55 7.00 -2.30
N LEU A 167 -5.10 5.75 -2.34
CA LEU A 167 -5.40 4.77 -1.30
C LEU A 167 -4.87 5.17 0.08
N LEU A 168 -3.92 6.11 0.12
CA LEU A 168 -3.45 6.72 1.38
C LEU A 168 -4.56 7.47 2.14
N ILE A 169 -5.69 7.81 1.51
CA ILE A 169 -6.85 8.42 2.19
C ILE A 169 -7.36 7.56 3.34
N MET A 170 -7.12 6.27 3.28
CA MET A 170 -7.50 5.31 4.33
C MET A 170 -6.50 5.29 5.51
N ALA A 171 -5.31 5.88 5.34
CA ALA A 171 -4.30 5.96 6.40
C ALA A 171 -4.56 7.14 7.35
N PRO A 172 -4.02 7.11 8.59
CA PRO A 172 -3.98 8.27 9.46
C PRO A 172 -3.31 9.46 8.78
N LEU A 173 -3.76 10.67 9.11
CA LEU A 173 -3.26 11.90 8.48
C LEU A 173 -1.74 12.05 8.58
N LYS A 174 -1.14 11.67 9.74
CA LYS A 174 0.32 11.67 9.94
C LYS A 174 1.05 10.73 8.96
N VAL A 175 0.41 9.67 8.49
CA VAL A 175 1.00 8.75 7.51
C VAL A 175 0.93 9.35 6.10
N ILE A 176 -0.15 10.06 5.79
CA ILE A 176 -0.28 10.85 4.55
C ILE A 176 0.84 11.89 4.50
N ASP A 177 1.02 12.64 5.60
CA ASP A 177 2.08 13.66 5.71
C ASP A 177 3.48 13.05 5.54
N TYR A 178 3.72 11.91 6.15
CA TYR A 178 5.00 11.20 5.98
C TYR A 178 5.29 10.89 4.51
N VAL A 179 4.32 10.36 3.77
CA VAL A 179 4.52 10.06 2.34
C VAL A 179 4.71 11.34 1.54
N ILE A 180 3.95 12.39 1.82
CA ILE A 180 4.12 13.70 1.19
C ILE A 180 5.54 14.24 1.42
N ILE A 181 6.01 14.26 2.66
CA ILE A 181 7.35 14.75 3.03
C ILE A 181 8.43 13.87 2.38
N HIS A 182 8.26 12.55 2.37
CA HIS A 182 9.16 11.61 1.70
C HIS A 182 9.34 11.96 0.22
N GLU A 183 8.25 12.20 -0.51
CA GLU A 183 8.31 12.57 -1.92
C GLU A 183 8.84 13.98 -2.14
N LEU A 184 8.55 14.91 -1.22
CA LEU A 184 9.10 16.26 -1.27
C LEU A 184 10.62 16.26 -1.07
N VAL A 185 11.14 15.50 -0.11
CA VAL A 185 12.60 15.40 0.12
C VAL A 185 13.32 14.80 -1.10
N HIS A 186 12.63 13.97 -1.90
CA HIS A 186 13.16 13.50 -3.18
C HIS A 186 13.37 14.62 -4.22
N THR A 187 12.84 15.82 -4.02
CA THR A 187 13.12 16.96 -4.92
C THR A 187 14.58 17.41 -4.80
N ILE A 188 15.22 17.21 -3.63
CA ILE A 188 16.61 17.56 -3.34
C ILE A 188 17.53 16.33 -3.19
N HIS A 189 17.05 15.23 -2.63
CA HIS A 189 17.82 14.00 -2.45
C HIS A 189 17.17 12.85 -3.22
N LYS A 190 17.73 12.48 -4.39
CA LYS A 190 17.14 11.49 -5.30
C LYS A 190 17.26 10.04 -4.83
N ASN A 191 18.09 9.76 -3.84
CA ASN A 191 18.28 8.43 -3.26
C ASN A 191 18.02 8.46 -1.74
N HIS A 192 17.84 7.29 -1.14
CA HIS A 192 17.58 7.15 0.30
C HIS A 192 18.89 7.10 1.13
N SER A 193 19.83 8.01 0.87
CA SER A 193 21.08 8.17 1.62
C SER A 193 20.84 8.65 3.07
N ALA A 194 21.89 8.74 3.87
CA ALA A 194 21.81 9.32 5.21
C ALA A 194 21.26 10.75 5.18
N ASN A 195 21.71 11.58 4.22
CA ASN A 195 21.23 12.96 4.05
C ASN A 195 19.73 13.03 3.74
N PHE A 196 19.21 12.08 2.94
CA PHE A 196 17.76 11.96 2.69
C PHE A 196 16.98 11.76 4.00
N TRP A 197 17.41 10.77 4.81
CA TRP A 197 16.71 10.47 6.06
C TRP A 197 16.87 11.57 7.10
N SER A 198 18.02 12.27 7.15
CA SER A 198 18.21 13.43 8.00
C SER A 198 17.26 14.56 7.62
N ALA A 199 17.10 14.86 6.32
CA ALA A 199 16.15 15.87 5.86
C ALA A 199 14.68 15.49 6.15
N VAL A 200 14.31 14.20 6.02
CA VAL A 200 12.97 13.73 6.44
C VAL A 200 12.77 13.89 7.95
N GLU A 201 13.78 13.57 8.76
CA GLU A 201 13.72 13.65 10.23
C GLU A 201 13.65 15.11 10.72
N GLU A 202 14.32 16.05 10.04
CA GLU A 202 14.24 17.48 10.31
C GLU A 202 12.81 18.02 10.13
N ILE A 203 12.13 17.63 9.03
CA ILE A 203 10.76 18.06 8.73
C ILE A 203 9.73 17.33 9.61
N MET A 204 9.97 16.05 9.89
CA MET A 204 9.08 15.18 10.64
C MET A 204 9.87 14.28 11.61
N PRO A 205 10.21 14.73 12.81
CA PRO A 205 11.02 13.97 13.77
C PRO A 205 10.49 12.56 14.06
N ASN A 206 9.18 12.41 14.11
CA ASN A 206 8.52 11.12 14.40
C ASN A 206 8.17 10.31 13.13
N TYR A 207 8.85 10.53 12.00
CA TYR A 207 8.54 9.84 10.74
C TYR A 207 8.62 8.31 10.83
N LYS A 208 9.46 7.78 11.73
CA LYS A 208 9.65 6.33 11.93
C LYS A 208 8.36 5.63 12.33
N GLU A 209 7.52 6.29 13.14
CA GLU A 209 6.19 5.75 13.52
C GLU A 209 5.26 5.63 12.31
N ALA A 210 5.17 6.67 11.49
CA ALA A 210 4.34 6.68 10.29
C ALA A 210 4.83 5.66 9.24
N LYS A 211 6.15 5.56 9.05
CA LYS A 211 6.79 4.54 8.21
C LYS A 211 6.48 3.12 8.70
N HIS A 212 6.57 2.89 10.02
CA HIS A 212 6.22 1.60 10.62
C HIS A 212 4.74 1.27 10.43
N TRP A 213 3.86 2.22 10.71
CA TRP A 213 2.43 2.04 10.51
C TRP A 213 2.10 1.63 9.07
N LEU A 214 2.70 2.31 8.08
CA LEU A 214 2.47 2.03 6.66
C LEU A 214 2.98 0.64 6.26
N LYS A 215 4.09 0.20 6.83
CA LYS A 215 4.63 -1.16 6.65
C LYS A 215 3.65 -2.21 7.19
N GLU A 216 3.09 -1.99 8.37
CA GLU A 216 2.20 -2.95 9.03
C GLU A 216 0.77 -2.94 8.47
N ASN A 217 0.28 -1.81 7.98
CA ASN A 217 -1.12 -1.64 7.58
C ASN A 217 -1.34 -1.40 6.07
N GLY A 218 -0.26 -1.19 5.31
CA GLY A 218 -0.36 -0.84 3.88
C GLY A 218 -1.11 -1.89 3.03
N TYR A 219 -1.09 -3.17 3.43
CA TYR A 219 -1.87 -4.22 2.77
C TYR A 219 -3.39 -3.96 2.84
N ARG A 220 -3.91 -3.42 3.96
CA ARG A 220 -5.35 -3.10 4.14
C ARG A 220 -5.80 -2.02 3.15
N LEU A 221 -4.93 -1.05 2.88
CA LEU A 221 -5.22 0.03 1.94
C LEU A 221 -5.30 -0.46 0.48
N ARG A 222 -4.72 -1.61 0.17
CA ARG A 222 -4.69 -2.21 -1.19
C ARG A 222 -5.78 -3.24 -1.41
N ALA A 223 -6.56 -3.56 -0.38
CA ALA A 223 -7.65 -4.52 -0.44
C ALA A 223 -8.97 -3.93 -1.00
N LEU A 224 -8.96 -2.67 -1.48
CA LEU A 224 -10.11 -1.95 -2.03
C LEU A 224 -10.45 -2.36 -3.47
#